data_3ea24417a3a773a7d982c65f67b3b964
#
_entry.id   3ea24417a3a773a7d982c65f67b3b964
#
_cell.length_a   1.000
_cell.length_b   1.000
_cell.length_c   1.000
_cell.angle_alpha   90.00
_cell.angle_beta   90.00
_cell.angle_gamma   90.00
#
_symmetry.space_group_name_H-M   'P 1'
#
loop_
_entity.id
_entity.type
_entity.pdbx_description
1 polymer ?
#
loop_
_entity_poly.entity_id
_entity_poly.type
_entity_poly.pdbx_seq_one_letter_code
_entity_poly.pdbx_strand_id
1 'polypeptide(L)'
;TPLIVSGANAVETSQLYHMADNFVKSLDKDDYIIDIQSKTIGLSDSGIDKAESFFKLENLYDIENVALTHFIDNALRANYIMILDIDYVVSEEQEILIVDQFTGRTMEGRRYSDGLHQAIEAKEGVPIQDETKTSASITYQNLFRMYKKLAGMTGTGKTEEEEFREIYNIRVIPIPTNRPIQRIDHSDLLYASLDAKFKAVVEDVKARYQKGQPVLVGTVAVETSDFLSKKLVEAGVPHEVLNAKNHYREAQIIMNAGQRGAITIATNMAGRGTDIKLGEGVRELGGLCVIGTERHESRRIDNQLRGRSGRQGDPGESQFYLSLEDDLMKRFGSERLKGVFERLNMSDEAIESRMLTRQVEAAQKRVEGNNYDTRKQVLQYDDVMREQREIIYAQRYDVITAERDLAPEIHAMIRRTIGRIVDGHARSKQDEKLEAILNFAKYNLLPEDSISLSDLEGLSDQAIKDELYQRALKVYDSQVAKLRDEEAVKEFQKVLILRVVDNKWTDHIDALDQLRNAVGLRGYAQNNPVVEYQAEGFRMFNDMIGSIEFDVTRLMMKAQIHEQERPQTEHHISTTATRNIAAQQKDLPADLDLSQVRRNDLCPCGSGKKFKNCHGKRR
;
A
#
# COMPACT_ATOMS: atom_id res chain seq x y z
N THR A 1 5.25 -0.35 3.25
CA THR A 1 4.05 -0.56 2.41
C THR A 1 3.42 -1.88 2.83
N PRO A 2 2.15 -1.92 3.28
CA PRO A 2 1.46 -3.16 3.61
C PRO A 2 1.04 -3.93 2.35
N LEU A 3 0.84 -5.23 2.50
CA LEU A 3 0.06 -6.02 1.57
C LEU A 3 -1.41 -5.85 1.94
N ILE A 4 -2.24 -5.51 0.98
CA ILE A 4 -3.67 -5.24 1.18
C ILE A 4 -4.47 -6.15 0.25
N VAL A 5 -5.52 -6.76 0.80
CA VAL A 5 -6.58 -7.43 0.04
C VAL A 5 -7.82 -6.56 0.17
N SER A 6 -8.35 -6.09 -0.95
CA SER A 6 -9.52 -5.24 -0.99
C SER A 6 -10.62 -5.83 -1.88
N GLY A 7 -11.86 -5.53 -1.56
CA GLY A 7 -13.04 -5.88 -2.33
C GLY A 7 -13.80 -4.61 -2.76
N ALA A 8 -14.63 -4.70 -3.80
CA ALA A 8 -15.44 -3.59 -4.25
C ALA A 8 -16.44 -3.16 -3.16
N ASN A 9 -16.58 -1.85 -2.96
CA ASN A 9 -17.60 -1.26 -2.11
C ASN A 9 -18.75 -0.79 -3.01
N ALA A 10 -19.97 -1.24 -2.73
CA ALA A 10 -21.14 -1.02 -3.60
C ALA A 10 -21.80 0.37 -3.48
N VAL A 11 -21.05 1.41 -3.11
CA VAL A 11 -21.59 2.77 -2.95
C VAL A 11 -21.21 3.61 -4.17
N GLU A 12 -22.20 4.08 -4.93
CA GLU A 12 -21.99 5.01 -6.06
C GLU A 12 -21.58 6.40 -5.55
N THR A 13 -20.27 6.64 -5.43
CA THR A 13 -19.69 7.94 -5.01
C THR A 13 -19.11 8.74 -6.19
N SER A 14 -19.15 8.22 -7.39
CA SER A 14 -18.52 8.82 -8.58
C SER A 14 -18.96 10.26 -8.86
N GLN A 15 -20.23 10.58 -8.64
CA GLN A 15 -20.76 11.95 -8.84
C GLN A 15 -20.13 12.96 -7.85
N LEU A 16 -19.88 12.55 -6.61
CA LEU A 16 -19.28 13.42 -5.58
C LEU A 16 -17.83 13.77 -5.93
N TYR A 17 -17.06 12.80 -6.47
CA TYR A 17 -15.70 13.07 -6.94
C TYR A 17 -15.68 14.08 -8.10
N HIS A 18 -16.57 13.95 -9.07
CA HIS A 18 -16.69 14.94 -10.16
C HIS A 18 -17.12 16.31 -9.66
N MET A 19 -18.04 16.39 -8.70
CA MET A 19 -18.46 17.67 -8.11
C MET A 19 -17.33 18.34 -7.35
N ALA A 20 -16.57 17.58 -6.55
CA ALA A 20 -15.42 18.07 -5.81
C ALA A 20 -14.30 18.54 -6.76
N ASP A 21 -14.01 17.80 -7.82
CA ASP A 21 -13.03 18.18 -8.83
C ASP A 21 -13.41 19.48 -9.55
N ASN A 22 -14.68 19.62 -9.96
CA ASN A 22 -15.18 20.84 -10.58
C ASN A 22 -15.08 22.04 -9.64
N PHE A 23 -15.41 21.84 -8.36
CA PHE A 23 -15.25 22.89 -7.35
C PHE A 23 -13.78 23.32 -7.22
N VAL A 24 -12.87 22.37 -7.05
CA VAL A 24 -11.45 22.65 -6.86
C VAL A 24 -10.84 23.35 -8.08
N LYS A 25 -11.24 22.98 -9.30
CA LYS A 25 -10.82 23.65 -10.53
C LYS A 25 -11.32 25.11 -10.65
N SER A 26 -12.34 25.49 -9.87
CA SER A 26 -12.87 26.86 -9.82
C SER A 26 -12.17 27.77 -8.81
N LEU A 27 -11.23 27.22 -8.00
CA LEU A 27 -10.51 27.95 -6.96
C LEU A 27 -9.36 28.80 -7.54
N ASP A 28 -9.18 29.99 -6.97
CA ASP A 28 -8.04 30.86 -7.22
C ASP A 28 -6.89 30.57 -6.24
N LYS A 29 -5.71 31.15 -6.49
CA LYS A 29 -4.50 30.90 -5.67
C LYS A 29 -4.62 31.34 -4.20
N ASP A 30 -5.53 32.23 -3.90
CA ASP A 30 -5.75 32.75 -2.56
C ASP A 30 -6.74 31.89 -1.74
N ASP A 31 -7.42 30.91 -2.39
CA ASP A 31 -8.46 30.10 -1.78
C ASP A 31 -7.90 28.83 -1.11
N TYR A 32 -6.62 28.52 -1.27
CA TYR A 32 -5.98 27.36 -0.66
C TYR A 32 -4.53 27.66 -0.23
N ILE A 33 -4.07 26.91 0.76
CA ILE A 33 -2.71 27.02 1.32
C ILE A 33 -1.97 25.71 1.02
N ILE A 34 -0.83 25.80 0.31
CA ILE A 34 0.02 24.64 0.01
C ILE A 34 1.30 24.75 0.83
N ASP A 35 1.64 23.68 1.54
CA ASP A 35 2.99 23.45 2.06
C ASP A 35 3.71 22.41 1.19
N ILE A 36 4.62 22.91 0.36
CA ILE A 36 5.41 22.08 -0.57
C ILE A 36 6.35 21.12 0.19
N GLN A 37 6.81 21.51 1.39
CA GLN A 37 7.76 20.69 2.17
C GLN A 37 7.09 19.47 2.77
N SER A 38 5.89 19.63 3.32
CA SER A 38 5.09 18.54 3.89
C SER A 38 4.17 17.86 2.88
N LYS A 39 4.06 18.39 1.65
CA LYS A 39 3.10 17.96 0.63
C LYS A 39 1.66 17.96 1.15
N THR A 40 1.31 18.98 1.92
CA THR A 40 -0.04 19.19 2.44
C THR A 40 -0.71 20.38 1.78
N ILE A 41 -2.03 20.31 1.63
CA ILE A 41 -2.86 21.37 1.07
C ILE A 41 -4.16 21.42 1.87
N GLY A 42 -4.70 22.63 2.05
CA GLY A 42 -5.99 22.85 2.68
C GLY A 42 -6.64 24.12 2.14
N LEU A 43 -7.94 24.27 2.34
CA LEU A 43 -8.66 25.48 2.00
C LEU A 43 -8.24 26.63 2.94
N SER A 44 -8.17 27.85 2.41
CA SER A 44 -8.12 29.07 3.20
C SER A 44 -9.54 29.47 3.64
N ASP A 45 -9.65 30.48 4.49
CA ASP A 45 -10.97 31.02 4.89
C ASP A 45 -11.82 31.42 3.68
N SER A 46 -11.22 32.05 2.66
CA SER A 46 -11.89 32.39 1.40
C SER A 46 -12.32 31.13 0.62
N GLY A 47 -11.52 30.07 0.63
CA GLY A 47 -11.85 28.80 -0.01
C GLY A 47 -13.01 28.08 0.69
N ILE A 48 -13.09 28.19 2.02
CA ILE A 48 -14.19 27.63 2.81
C ILE A 48 -15.50 28.34 2.46
N ASP A 49 -15.52 29.69 2.45
CA ASP A 49 -16.70 30.49 2.07
C ASP A 49 -17.18 30.13 0.65
N LYS A 50 -16.25 29.95 -0.29
CA LYS A 50 -16.58 29.49 -1.66
C LYS A 50 -17.15 28.07 -1.68
N ALA A 51 -16.61 27.14 -0.87
CA ALA A 51 -17.13 25.79 -0.77
C ALA A 51 -18.55 25.77 -0.22
N GLU A 52 -18.81 26.47 0.87
CA GLU A 52 -20.13 26.59 1.47
C GLU A 52 -21.17 27.18 0.48
N SER A 53 -20.76 28.20 -0.29
CA SER A 53 -21.61 28.79 -1.33
C SER A 53 -21.87 27.83 -2.48
N PHE A 54 -20.85 27.09 -2.95
CA PHE A 54 -20.93 26.16 -4.08
C PHE A 54 -21.83 24.96 -3.75
N PHE A 55 -21.62 24.37 -2.57
CA PHE A 55 -22.39 23.20 -2.12
C PHE A 55 -23.68 23.56 -1.37
N LYS A 56 -23.96 24.87 -1.16
CA LYS A 56 -25.13 25.41 -0.46
C LYS A 56 -25.25 24.91 0.98
N LEU A 57 -24.15 24.98 1.72
CA LEU A 57 -24.02 24.56 3.12
C LEU A 57 -23.94 25.79 4.02
N GLU A 58 -24.36 25.63 5.27
CA GLU A 58 -24.17 26.66 6.31
C GLU A 58 -22.79 26.55 6.97
N ASN A 59 -22.24 25.32 7.09
CA ASN A 59 -20.91 25.07 7.64
C ASN A 59 -20.31 23.81 7.01
N LEU A 60 -19.18 23.98 6.33
CA LEU A 60 -18.47 22.88 5.67
C LEU A 60 -17.96 21.81 6.66
N TYR A 61 -17.55 22.23 7.85
CA TYR A 61 -16.96 21.33 8.87
C TYR A 61 -17.98 20.79 9.87
N ASP A 62 -19.26 20.87 9.59
CA ASP A 62 -20.27 20.20 10.41
C ASP A 62 -20.15 18.67 10.29
N ILE A 63 -20.56 17.96 11.35
CA ILE A 63 -20.51 16.47 11.40
C ILE A 63 -21.24 15.83 10.21
N GLU A 64 -22.32 16.44 9.76
CA GLU A 64 -23.09 15.95 8.61
C GLU A 64 -22.35 16.09 7.28
N ASN A 65 -21.37 17.00 7.18
CA ASN A 65 -20.63 17.34 5.97
C ASN A 65 -19.21 16.73 5.91
N VAL A 66 -18.81 15.94 6.91
CA VAL A 66 -17.46 15.33 7.00
C VAL A 66 -17.10 14.51 5.74
N ALA A 67 -18.09 13.80 5.18
CA ALA A 67 -17.87 13.04 3.95
C ALA A 67 -17.52 13.96 2.77
N LEU A 68 -18.22 15.09 2.62
CA LEU A 68 -17.97 16.04 1.55
C LEU A 68 -16.60 16.72 1.69
N THR A 69 -16.22 17.09 2.92
CA THR A 69 -14.89 17.64 3.22
C THR A 69 -13.79 16.68 2.75
N HIS A 70 -13.97 15.38 2.99
CA HIS A 70 -13.03 14.36 2.54
C HIS A 70 -12.87 14.31 1.00
N PHE A 71 -13.97 14.44 0.22
CA PHE A 71 -13.89 14.50 -1.24
C PHE A 71 -13.18 15.78 -1.74
N ILE A 72 -13.43 16.93 -1.08
CA ILE A 72 -12.77 18.20 -1.41
C ILE A 72 -11.27 18.12 -1.12
N ASP A 73 -10.86 17.57 0.02
CA ASP A 73 -9.45 17.42 0.38
C ASP A 73 -8.72 16.51 -0.60
N ASN A 74 -9.34 15.42 -1.01
CA ASN A 74 -8.76 14.54 -2.02
C ASN A 74 -8.67 15.20 -3.40
N ALA A 75 -9.68 15.97 -3.80
CA ALA A 75 -9.67 16.73 -5.05
C ALA A 75 -8.59 17.82 -5.04
N LEU A 76 -8.36 18.52 -3.92
CA LEU A 76 -7.27 19.47 -3.74
C LEU A 76 -5.91 18.78 -3.90
N ARG A 77 -5.70 17.66 -3.22
CA ARG A 77 -4.46 16.88 -3.34
C ARG A 77 -4.24 16.37 -4.75
N ALA A 78 -5.27 15.85 -5.40
CA ALA A 78 -5.19 15.36 -6.77
C ALA A 78 -4.80 16.46 -7.76
N ASN A 79 -5.40 17.65 -7.64
CA ASN A 79 -5.18 18.74 -8.61
C ASN A 79 -3.86 19.50 -8.39
N TYR A 80 -3.45 19.72 -7.15
CA TYR A 80 -2.33 20.64 -6.84
C TYR A 80 -1.07 19.94 -6.32
N ILE A 81 -1.16 18.72 -5.81
CA ILE A 81 -0.01 17.97 -5.27
C ILE A 81 0.42 16.85 -6.18
N MET A 82 -0.56 16.10 -6.74
CA MET A 82 -0.26 14.95 -7.59
C MET A 82 0.00 15.37 -9.02
N ILE A 83 1.18 15.04 -9.53
CA ILE A 83 1.69 15.50 -10.82
C ILE A 83 1.70 14.33 -11.81
N LEU A 84 1.07 14.54 -12.98
CA LEU A 84 1.10 13.60 -14.09
C LEU A 84 2.56 13.36 -14.55
N ASP A 85 2.89 12.14 -14.94
CA ASP A 85 4.22 11.66 -15.35
C ASP A 85 5.28 11.61 -14.24
N ILE A 86 4.95 12.04 -13.01
CA ILE A 86 5.83 11.98 -11.84
C ILE A 86 5.27 11.04 -10.78
N ASP A 87 4.06 11.31 -10.31
CA ASP A 87 3.41 10.52 -9.28
C ASP A 87 2.54 9.41 -9.89
N TYR A 88 1.98 9.64 -11.08
CA TYR A 88 1.16 8.68 -11.81
C TYR A 88 1.24 8.92 -13.33
N VAL A 89 0.83 7.92 -14.10
CA VAL A 89 0.65 8.00 -15.57
C VAL A 89 -0.73 7.49 -15.94
N VAL A 90 -1.26 7.97 -17.06
CA VAL A 90 -2.50 7.45 -17.67
C VAL A 90 -2.13 6.40 -18.70
N SER A 91 -2.65 5.19 -18.57
CA SER A 91 -2.41 4.10 -19.52
C SER A 91 -3.22 4.25 -20.82
N GLU A 92 -2.87 3.48 -21.85
CA GLU A 92 -3.67 3.40 -23.10
C GLU A 92 -5.10 2.88 -22.85
N GLU A 93 -5.31 2.13 -21.74
CA GLU A 93 -6.60 1.57 -21.33
C GLU A 93 -7.43 2.57 -20.49
N GLN A 94 -6.98 3.83 -20.39
CA GLN A 94 -7.60 4.88 -19.56
C GLN A 94 -7.63 4.53 -18.05
N GLU A 95 -6.58 3.89 -17.56
CA GLU A 95 -6.39 3.60 -16.14
C GLU A 95 -5.25 4.44 -15.56
N ILE A 96 -5.40 4.86 -14.31
CA ILE A 96 -4.33 5.54 -13.56
C ILE A 96 -3.35 4.50 -13.02
N LEU A 97 -2.09 4.60 -13.40
CA LEU A 97 -1.01 3.77 -12.89
C LEU A 97 -0.08 4.60 -12.01
N ILE A 98 0.15 4.15 -10.79
CA ILE A 98 1.05 4.81 -9.84
C ILE A 98 2.49 4.65 -10.32
N VAL A 99 3.27 5.71 -10.27
CA VAL A 99 4.73 5.68 -10.48
C VAL A 99 5.42 5.62 -9.13
N ASP A 100 6.24 4.60 -8.93
CA ASP A 100 7.09 4.53 -7.74
C ASP A 100 8.24 5.56 -7.87
N GLN A 101 8.21 6.58 -7.04
CA GLN A 101 9.21 7.67 -7.05
C GLN A 101 10.65 7.17 -6.86
N PHE A 102 10.86 6.02 -6.20
CA PHE A 102 12.19 5.46 -5.96
C PHE A 102 12.71 4.61 -7.11
N THR A 103 11.84 3.87 -7.78
CA THR A 103 12.24 2.99 -8.89
C THR A 103 11.89 3.55 -10.25
N GLY A 104 11.00 4.55 -10.31
CA GLY A 104 10.46 5.10 -11.54
C GLY A 104 9.62 4.12 -12.34
N ARG A 105 9.18 3.00 -11.74
CA ARG A 105 8.36 1.98 -12.38
C ARG A 105 6.89 2.20 -12.09
N THR A 106 6.05 1.89 -13.08
CA THR A 106 4.62 1.81 -12.88
C THR A 106 4.27 0.61 -12.00
N MET A 107 3.38 0.81 -11.06
CA MET A 107 2.92 -0.21 -10.13
C MET A 107 1.53 -0.70 -10.54
N GLU A 108 1.50 -1.70 -11.42
CA GLU A 108 0.23 -2.32 -11.85
C GLU A 108 -0.52 -2.95 -10.66
N GLY A 109 -1.83 -2.80 -10.65
CA GLY A 109 -2.70 -3.34 -9.60
C GLY A 109 -2.61 -2.63 -8.25
N ARG A 110 -1.86 -1.54 -8.13
CA ARG A 110 -1.84 -0.68 -6.94
C ARG A 110 -2.68 0.57 -7.15
N ARG A 111 -3.32 1.03 -6.08
CA ARG A 111 -4.15 2.23 -6.06
C ARG A 111 -3.78 3.09 -4.85
N TYR A 112 -3.95 4.40 -4.98
CA TYR A 112 -3.90 5.27 -3.81
C TYR A 112 -5.09 4.98 -2.90
N SER A 113 -4.87 5.02 -1.58
CA SER A 113 -5.91 4.80 -0.58
C SER A 113 -6.79 6.03 -0.37
N ASP A 114 -7.83 5.84 0.40
CA ASP A 114 -8.68 6.90 0.97
C ASP A 114 -9.31 7.82 -0.09
N GLY A 115 -9.73 7.29 -1.24
CA GLY A 115 -10.41 8.06 -2.28
C GLY A 115 -9.50 8.93 -3.15
N LEU A 116 -8.18 9.03 -2.86
CA LEU A 116 -7.27 9.83 -3.65
C LEU A 116 -7.13 9.32 -5.09
N HIS A 117 -7.19 7.99 -5.31
CA HIS A 117 -7.13 7.42 -6.65
C HIS A 117 -8.32 7.85 -7.50
N GLN A 118 -9.51 7.78 -6.95
CA GLN A 118 -10.75 8.24 -7.58
C GLN A 118 -10.75 9.75 -7.86
N ALA A 119 -10.16 10.54 -6.96
CA ALA A 119 -9.98 11.97 -7.19
C ALA A 119 -9.02 12.27 -8.36
N ILE A 120 -7.97 11.45 -8.54
CA ILE A 120 -7.07 11.55 -9.71
C ILE A 120 -7.80 11.09 -10.98
N GLU A 121 -8.58 10.01 -10.92
CA GLU A 121 -9.43 9.55 -12.04
C GLU A 121 -10.41 10.65 -12.47
N ALA A 122 -11.04 11.36 -11.52
CA ALA A 122 -11.90 12.51 -11.79
C ALA A 122 -11.14 13.67 -12.45
N LYS A 123 -9.93 14.01 -11.94
CA LYS A 123 -9.07 15.06 -12.48
C LYS A 123 -8.70 14.83 -13.94
N GLU A 124 -8.30 13.60 -14.29
CA GLU A 124 -7.87 13.22 -15.63
C GLU A 124 -9.05 12.88 -16.57
N GLY A 125 -10.28 12.81 -16.04
CA GLY A 125 -11.48 12.53 -16.82
C GLY A 125 -11.57 11.09 -17.32
N VAL A 126 -10.87 10.16 -16.67
CA VAL A 126 -10.97 8.73 -16.91
C VAL A 126 -12.13 8.11 -16.12
N PRO A 127 -12.63 6.91 -16.48
CA PRO A 127 -13.70 6.27 -15.74
C PRO A 127 -13.34 6.06 -14.27
N ILE A 128 -14.14 6.62 -13.35
CA ILE A 128 -13.95 6.43 -11.91
C ILE A 128 -14.38 5.02 -11.55
N GLN A 129 -13.46 4.27 -10.96
CA GLN A 129 -13.74 2.90 -10.50
C GLN A 129 -14.27 2.93 -9.06
N ASP A 130 -15.03 1.90 -8.69
CA ASP A 130 -15.61 1.76 -7.35
C ASP A 130 -14.52 1.84 -6.27
N GLU A 131 -14.87 2.45 -5.14
CA GLU A 131 -14.03 2.39 -3.95
C GLU A 131 -13.85 0.95 -3.49
N THR A 132 -12.65 0.66 -3.02
CA THR A 132 -12.36 -0.66 -2.48
C THR A 132 -12.29 -0.61 -0.96
N LYS A 133 -13.00 -1.54 -0.30
CA LYS A 133 -12.92 -1.72 1.14
C LYS A 133 -11.81 -2.73 1.48
N THR A 134 -10.94 -2.39 2.43
CA THR A 134 -9.88 -3.27 2.88
C THR A 134 -10.45 -4.47 3.64
N SER A 135 -10.31 -5.66 3.08
CA SER A 135 -10.72 -6.92 3.73
C SER A 135 -9.64 -7.51 4.63
N ALA A 136 -8.38 -7.29 4.29
CA ALA A 136 -7.24 -7.73 5.09
C ALA A 136 -5.99 -6.89 4.74
N SER A 137 -5.15 -6.64 5.71
CA SER A 137 -3.84 -6.01 5.53
C SER A 137 -2.79 -6.65 6.41
N ILE A 138 -1.54 -6.65 5.95
CA ILE A 138 -0.39 -7.07 6.76
C ILE A 138 0.84 -6.29 6.31
N THR A 139 1.64 -5.80 7.24
CA THR A 139 2.93 -5.19 6.91
C THR A 139 3.93 -6.24 6.44
N TYR A 140 4.89 -5.85 5.58
CA TYR A 140 5.98 -6.75 5.19
C TYR A 140 6.76 -7.27 6.39
N GLN A 141 6.97 -6.43 7.40
CA GLN A 141 7.68 -6.81 8.61
C GLN A 141 6.97 -7.97 9.33
N ASN A 142 5.66 -7.85 9.55
CA ASN A 142 4.89 -8.90 10.21
C ASN A 142 4.74 -10.15 9.34
N LEU A 143 4.60 -9.99 8.01
CA LEU A 143 4.58 -11.13 7.09
C LEU A 143 5.87 -11.97 7.20
N PHE A 144 7.05 -11.32 7.12
CA PHE A 144 8.31 -12.05 7.19
C PHE A 144 8.62 -12.61 8.58
N ARG A 145 8.12 -11.99 9.66
CA ARG A 145 8.22 -12.55 11.03
C ARG A 145 7.44 -13.85 11.22
N MET A 146 6.47 -14.18 10.35
CA MET A 146 5.74 -15.45 10.41
C MET A 146 6.59 -16.66 10.00
N TYR A 147 7.70 -16.47 9.28
CA TYR A 147 8.55 -17.57 8.85
C TYR A 147 9.43 -18.07 9.98
N LYS A 148 9.45 -19.39 10.21
CA LYS A 148 10.30 -20.04 11.22
C LYS A 148 11.80 -19.90 10.93
N LYS A 149 12.17 -19.89 9.63
CA LYS A 149 13.52 -19.64 9.15
C LYS A 149 13.49 -18.52 8.14
N LEU A 150 14.21 -17.45 8.42
CA LEU A 150 14.33 -16.30 7.55
C LEU A 150 15.80 -15.99 7.32
N ALA A 151 16.21 -15.90 6.07
CA ALA A 151 17.53 -15.49 5.65
C ALA A 151 17.45 -14.70 4.35
N GLY A 152 18.46 -13.86 4.08
CA GLY A 152 18.52 -13.06 2.88
C GLY A 152 19.96 -12.79 2.48
N MET A 153 20.16 -12.39 1.23
CA MET A 153 21.45 -11.97 0.69
C MET A 153 21.34 -10.62 0.03
N THR A 154 22.28 -9.74 0.33
CA THR A 154 22.40 -8.42 -0.30
C THR A 154 23.83 -7.92 -0.22
N GLY A 155 24.25 -7.13 -1.21
CA GLY A 155 25.56 -6.46 -1.18
C GLY A 155 25.60 -5.24 -0.26
N THR A 156 24.50 -4.82 0.34
CA THR A 156 24.37 -3.54 1.06
C THR A 156 23.67 -3.64 2.42
N GLY A 157 23.57 -4.85 3.00
CA GLY A 157 22.83 -5.06 4.25
C GLY A 157 23.50 -4.53 5.51
N LYS A 158 24.82 -4.31 5.49
CA LYS A 158 25.56 -3.95 6.71
C LYS A 158 25.17 -2.58 7.28
N THR A 159 24.73 -1.65 6.44
CA THR A 159 24.27 -0.31 6.86
C THR A 159 22.98 -0.37 7.68
N GLU A 160 22.16 -1.40 7.48
CA GLU A 160 20.84 -1.58 8.11
C GLU A 160 20.84 -2.73 9.15
N GLU A 161 22.02 -3.15 9.64
CA GLU A 161 22.15 -4.29 10.56
C GLU A 161 21.34 -4.11 11.86
N GLU A 162 21.26 -2.88 12.35
CA GLU A 162 20.53 -2.56 13.57
C GLU A 162 19.03 -2.79 13.40
N GLU A 163 18.46 -2.35 12.28
CA GLU A 163 17.06 -2.61 11.92
C GLU A 163 16.78 -4.10 11.74
N PHE A 164 17.64 -4.84 11.04
CA PHE A 164 17.51 -6.30 10.88
C PHE A 164 17.53 -7.03 12.22
N ARG A 165 18.39 -6.60 13.13
CA ARG A 165 18.48 -7.21 14.46
C ARG A 165 17.25 -6.89 15.32
N GLU A 166 16.78 -5.65 15.32
CA GLU A 166 15.65 -5.22 16.15
C GLU A 166 14.32 -5.81 15.67
N ILE A 167 14.06 -5.80 14.35
CA ILE A 167 12.78 -6.23 13.80
C ILE A 167 12.71 -7.76 13.64
N TYR A 168 13.76 -8.38 13.09
CA TYR A 168 13.74 -9.79 12.69
C TYR A 168 14.66 -10.68 13.54
N ASN A 169 15.42 -10.13 14.47
CA ASN A 169 16.45 -10.83 15.24
C ASN A 169 17.50 -11.53 14.34
N ILE A 170 17.86 -10.91 13.21
CA ILE A 170 18.81 -11.43 12.24
C ILE A 170 20.11 -10.63 12.30
N ARG A 171 21.26 -11.32 12.29
CA ARG A 171 22.59 -10.70 12.19
C ARG A 171 22.99 -10.57 10.73
N VAL A 172 23.72 -9.50 10.41
CA VAL A 172 24.30 -9.30 9.09
C VAL A 172 25.77 -9.73 9.12
N ILE A 173 26.09 -10.76 8.36
CA ILE A 173 27.45 -11.34 8.27
C ILE A 173 28.06 -10.92 6.93
N PRO A 174 29.08 -10.04 6.91
CA PRO A 174 29.81 -9.72 5.69
C PRO A 174 30.65 -10.93 5.24
N ILE A 175 30.44 -11.35 3.99
CA ILE A 175 31.24 -12.39 3.36
C ILE A 175 32.24 -11.70 2.44
N PRO A 176 33.55 -11.99 2.52
CA PRO A 176 34.56 -11.42 1.63
C PRO A 176 34.25 -11.70 0.17
N THR A 177 34.61 -10.75 -0.70
CA THR A 177 34.43 -10.90 -2.15
C THR A 177 35.36 -11.99 -2.71
N ASN A 178 34.87 -12.73 -3.73
CA ASN A 178 35.66 -13.77 -4.41
C ASN A 178 36.97 -13.22 -5.02
N ARG A 179 36.93 -12.02 -5.57
CA ARG A 179 38.11 -11.30 -6.09
C ARG A 179 38.21 -9.93 -5.43
N PRO A 180 39.43 -9.40 -5.23
CA PRO A 180 39.60 -8.04 -4.69
C PRO A 180 38.85 -6.98 -5.53
N ILE A 181 38.30 -6.00 -4.88
CA ILE A 181 37.62 -4.86 -5.54
C ILE A 181 38.73 -3.97 -6.15
N GLN A 182 38.66 -3.78 -7.46
CA GLN A 182 39.55 -2.87 -8.22
C GLN A 182 38.93 -1.54 -8.56
N ARG A 183 37.63 -1.36 -8.24
CA ARG A 183 36.91 -0.10 -8.46
C ARG A 183 37.50 1.02 -7.61
N ILE A 184 37.69 2.18 -8.22
CA ILE A 184 38.12 3.42 -7.56
C ILE A 184 36.88 4.26 -7.27
N ASP A 185 36.62 4.49 -5.99
CA ASP A 185 35.52 5.35 -5.55
C ASP A 185 36.12 6.75 -5.24
N HIS A 186 35.87 7.72 -6.13
CA HIS A 186 36.33 9.10 -5.98
C HIS A 186 35.55 9.85 -4.91
N SER A 187 36.14 10.93 -4.37
CA SER A 187 35.48 11.83 -3.44
C SER A 187 34.33 12.57 -4.13
N ASP A 188 33.32 12.96 -3.34
CA ASP A 188 32.21 13.75 -3.87
C ASP A 188 32.67 15.14 -4.34
N LEU A 189 32.14 15.61 -5.46
CA LEU A 189 32.31 16.95 -5.98
C LEU A 189 31.08 17.79 -5.64
N LEU A 190 31.25 18.85 -4.86
CA LEU A 190 30.14 19.70 -4.43
C LEU A 190 30.18 21.03 -5.16
N TYR A 191 29.07 21.43 -5.77
CA TYR A 191 28.83 22.65 -6.51
C TYR A 191 27.85 23.57 -5.77
N ALA A 192 27.93 24.86 -6.04
CA ALA A 192 27.01 25.84 -5.46
C ALA A 192 25.59 25.73 -6.05
N SER A 193 25.47 25.49 -7.36
CA SER A 193 24.21 25.47 -8.09
C SER A 193 23.99 24.16 -8.87
N LEU A 194 22.74 23.88 -9.23
CA LEU A 194 22.40 22.78 -10.11
C LEU A 194 22.99 22.93 -11.52
N ASP A 195 22.97 24.13 -12.07
CA ASP A 195 23.49 24.39 -13.41
C ASP A 195 25.00 24.11 -13.50
N ALA A 196 25.80 24.55 -12.52
CA ALA A 196 27.24 24.28 -12.47
C ALA A 196 27.50 22.78 -12.35
N LYS A 197 26.73 22.07 -11.49
CA LYS A 197 26.79 20.61 -11.35
C LYS A 197 26.54 19.90 -12.68
N PHE A 198 25.41 20.17 -13.33
CA PHE A 198 25.05 19.48 -14.58
C PHE A 198 25.99 19.82 -15.73
N LYS A 199 26.53 21.03 -15.81
CA LYS A 199 27.56 21.40 -16.77
C LYS A 199 28.81 20.52 -16.59
N ALA A 200 29.27 20.37 -15.36
CA ALA A 200 30.41 19.50 -15.04
C ALA A 200 30.15 18.02 -15.34
N VAL A 201 28.96 17.53 -15.03
CA VAL A 201 28.57 16.14 -15.38
C VAL A 201 28.62 15.93 -16.90
N VAL A 202 28.06 16.84 -17.69
CA VAL A 202 28.07 16.76 -19.16
C VAL A 202 29.49 16.79 -19.72
N GLU A 203 30.37 17.63 -19.18
CA GLU A 203 31.78 17.72 -19.59
C GLU A 203 32.52 16.41 -19.26
N ASP A 204 32.36 15.83 -18.08
CA ASP A 204 33.00 14.56 -17.72
C ASP A 204 32.48 13.41 -18.58
N VAL A 205 31.14 13.28 -18.77
CA VAL A 205 30.54 12.28 -19.65
C VAL A 205 31.08 12.38 -21.07
N LYS A 206 31.19 13.61 -21.62
CA LYS A 206 31.74 13.88 -22.96
C LYS A 206 33.21 13.47 -23.06
N ALA A 207 34.01 13.79 -22.06
CA ALA A 207 35.44 13.41 -22.03
C ALA A 207 35.62 11.89 -21.99
N ARG A 208 34.81 11.17 -21.20
CA ARG A 208 34.84 9.73 -21.12
C ARG A 208 34.32 9.06 -22.40
N TYR A 209 33.25 9.60 -22.99
CA TYR A 209 32.75 9.16 -24.29
C TYR A 209 33.85 9.24 -25.38
N GLN A 210 34.58 10.35 -25.45
CA GLN A 210 35.70 10.53 -26.40
C GLN A 210 36.83 9.52 -26.20
N LYS A 211 37.08 9.09 -24.94
CA LYS A 211 38.01 8.01 -24.61
C LYS A 211 37.45 6.60 -24.94
N GLY A 212 36.16 6.50 -25.17
CA GLY A 212 35.47 5.23 -25.38
C GLY A 212 35.12 4.47 -24.08
N GLN A 213 35.24 5.09 -22.91
CA GLN A 213 34.86 4.51 -21.63
C GLN A 213 33.32 4.52 -21.49
N PRO A 214 32.67 3.39 -21.14
CA PRO A 214 31.25 3.38 -20.88
C PRO A 214 30.92 4.10 -19.57
N VAL A 215 29.79 4.84 -19.58
CA VAL A 215 29.32 5.60 -18.41
C VAL A 215 27.87 5.27 -18.10
N LEU A 216 27.60 4.95 -16.84
CA LEU A 216 26.27 4.86 -16.29
C LEU A 216 25.99 6.05 -15.38
N VAL A 217 25.05 6.92 -15.78
CA VAL A 217 24.66 8.09 -14.99
C VAL A 217 23.39 7.76 -14.21
N GLY A 218 23.50 7.76 -12.88
CA GLY A 218 22.37 7.57 -11.97
C GLY A 218 21.70 8.90 -11.62
N THR A 219 20.39 8.99 -11.82
CA THR A 219 19.56 10.13 -11.44
C THR A 219 18.49 9.70 -10.43
N VAL A 220 18.04 10.59 -9.55
CA VAL A 220 17.02 10.29 -8.55
C VAL A 220 15.62 10.37 -9.14
N ALA A 221 15.36 11.35 -10.00
CA ALA A 221 14.05 11.61 -10.59
C ALA A 221 14.04 11.46 -12.12
N VAL A 222 12.86 11.20 -12.68
CA VAL A 222 12.65 11.13 -14.14
C VAL A 222 12.91 12.49 -14.79
N GLU A 223 12.49 13.58 -14.14
CA GLU A 223 12.74 14.95 -14.63
C GLU A 223 14.22 15.26 -14.76
N THR A 224 15.01 14.89 -13.75
CA THR A 224 16.48 15.04 -13.79
C THR A 224 17.09 14.24 -14.93
N SER A 225 16.56 13.04 -15.20
CA SER A 225 16.96 12.18 -16.32
C SER A 225 16.66 12.84 -17.67
N ASP A 226 15.45 13.38 -17.85
CA ASP A 226 15.03 14.05 -19.07
C ASP A 226 15.80 15.38 -19.29
N PHE A 227 16.05 16.13 -18.22
CA PHE A 227 16.87 17.34 -18.26
C PHE A 227 18.31 17.04 -18.70
N LEU A 228 18.96 16.05 -18.08
CA LEU A 228 20.30 15.63 -18.43
C LEU A 228 20.38 15.09 -19.86
N SER A 229 19.37 14.34 -20.29
CA SER A 229 19.27 13.84 -21.67
C SER A 229 19.28 14.98 -22.68
N LYS A 230 18.51 16.05 -22.47
CA LYS A 230 18.50 17.25 -23.33
C LYS A 230 19.91 17.88 -23.40
N LYS A 231 20.57 18.03 -22.25
CA LYS A 231 21.94 18.60 -22.19
C LYS A 231 22.99 17.76 -22.92
N LEU A 232 22.87 16.42 -22.86
CA LEU A 232 23.77 15.51 -23.59
C LEU A 232 23.51 15.54 -25.10
N VAL A 233 22.26 15.71 -25.54
CA VAL A 233 21.91 15.92 -26.95
C VAL A 233 22.54 17.22 -27.46
N GLU A 234 22.43 18.34 -26.69
CA GLU A 234 23.07 19.64 -27.02
C GLU A 234 24.59 19.51 -27.11
N ALA A 235 25.19 18.66 -26.26
CA ALA A 235 26.64 18.41 -26.26
C ALA A 235 27.10 17.41 -27.35
N GLY A 236 26.17 16.83 -28.14
CA GLY A 236 26.44 15.88 -29.21
C GLY A 236 26.89 14.50 -28.71
N VAL A 237 26.47 14.08 -27.52
CA VAL A 237 26.81 12.77 -26.93
C VAL A 237 25.65 11.79 -27.11
N PRO A 238 25.80 10.73 -27.94
CA PRO A 238 24.79 9.67 -28.05
C PRO A 238 24.60 8.94 -26.72
N HIS A 239 23.36 8.73 -26.33
CA HIS A 239 23.06 8.04 -25.07
C HIS A 239 21.70 7.33 -25.12
N GLU A 240 21.52 6.39 -24.21
CA GLU A 240 20.25 5.69 -23.95
C GLU A 240 19.69 6.15 -22.61
N VAL A 241 18.35 6.30 -22.53
CA VAL A 241 17.67 6.70 -21.30
C VAL A 241 16.80 5.55 -20.81
N LEU A 242 17.01 5.18 -19.58
CA LEU A 242 16.27 4.13 -18.89
C LEU A 242 15.49 4.74 -17.71
N ASN A 243 14.22 5.00 -17.94
CA ASN A 243 13.27 5.53 -16.95
C ASN A 243 11.94 4.77 -17.04
N ALA A 244 10.95 5.17 -16.22
CA ALA A 244 9.64 4.55 -16.19
C ALA A 244 8.94 4.47 -17.56
N LYS A 245 9.18 5.45 -18.43
CA LYS A 245 8.57 5.53 -19.77
C LYS A 245 9.11 4.46 -20.73
N ASN A 246 10.33 3.95 -20.49
CA ASN A 246 11.06 3.02 -21.39
C ASN A 246 11.38 1.66 -20.77
N HIS A 247 10.66 1.24 -19.73
CA HIS A 247 10.99 0.02 -18.98
C HIS A 247 10.91 -1.28 -19.81
N TYR A 248 10.08 -1.31 -20.86
CA TYR A 248 9.95 -2.50 -21.75
C TYR A 248 11.24 -2.83 -22.52
N ARG A 249 12.17 -1.86 -22.67
CA ARG A 249 13.49 -2.07 -23.30
C ARG A 249 14.62 -2.22 -22.28
N GLU A 250 14.31 -2.24 -20.99
CA GLU A 250 15.28 -2.23 -19.89
C GLU A 250 16.42 -3.26 -20.07
N ALA A 251 16.05 -4.51 -20.31
CA ALA A 251 17.03 -5.59 -20.45
C ALA A 251 18.01 -5.36 -21.62
N GLN A 252 17.52 -4.82 -22.73
CA GLN A 252 18.32 -4.54 -23.91
C GLN A 252 19.27 -3.36 -23.68
N ILE A 253 18.79 -2.28 -23.06
CA ILE A 253 19.60 -1.09 -22.73
C ILE A 253 20.71 -1.47 -21.77
N ILE A 254 20.41 -2.26 -20.72
CA ILE A 254 21.39 -2.67 -19.71
C ILE A 254 22.45 -3.61 -20.30
N MET A 255 22.09 -4.51 -21.21
CA MET A 255 23.07 -5.37 -21.89
C MET A 255 24.09 -4.55 -22.69
N ASN A 256 23.68 -3.42 -23.25
CA ASN A 256 24.53 -2.55 -24.03
C ASN A 256 25.32 -1.54 -23.19
N ALA A 257 24.92 -1.29 -21.93
CA ALA A 257 25.51 -0.25 -21.07
C ALA A 257 27.01 -0.47 -20.76
N GLY A 258 27.54 -1.68 -20.91
CA GLY A 258 28.96 -2.01 -20.72
C GLY A 258 29.79 -1.99 -22.00
N GLN A 259 29.22 -1.66 -23.15
CA GLN A 259 29.94 -1.59 -24.42
C GLN A 259 30.80 -0.34 -24.53
N ARG A 260 31.82 -0.37 -25.38
CA ARG A 260 32.74 0.76 -25.59
C ARG A 260 31.97 2.01 -26.01
N GLY A 261 32.17 3.10 -25.26
CA GLY A 261 31.54 4.41 -25.53
C GLY A 261 30.02 4.44 -25.27
N ALA A 262 29.44 3.42 -24.64
CA ALA A 262 28.03 3.45 -24.27
C ALA A 262 27.78 4.43 -23.13
N ILE A 263 26.84 5.35 -23.32
CA ILE A 263 26.37 6.28 -22.28
C ILE A 263 24.93 5.93 -21.96
N THR A 264 24.66 5.63 -20.69
CA THR A 264 23.33 5.25 -20.22
C THR A 264 22.93 6.14 -19.05
N ILE A 265 21.81 6.83 -19.17
CA ILE A 265 21.18 7.53 -18.04
C ILE A 265 20.14 6.58 -17.47
N ALA A 266 20.21 6.31 -16.17
CA ALA A 266 19.27 5.43 -15.50
C ALA A 266 18.68 6.13 -14.27
N THR A 267 17.35 6.17 -14.17
CA THR A 267 16.70 6.49 -12.92
C THR A 267 16.88 5.37 -11.92
N ASN A 268 16.73 5.72 -10.68
CA ASN A 268 16.99 4.94 -9.49
C ASN A 268 16.71 3.43 -9.68
N MET A 269 17.75 2.61 -9.57
CA MET A 269 17.69 1.15 -9.60
C MET A 269 17.21 0.47 -10.91
N ALA A 270 17.06 1.18 -12.00
CA ALA A 270 16.84 0.54 -13.29
C ALA A 270 17.93 -0.52 -13.57
N GLY A 271 17.53 -1.66 -14.11
CA GLY A 271 18.45 -2.81 -14.32
C GLY A 271 18.79 -3.61 -13.05
N ARG A 272 18.02 -3.48 -11.97
CA ARG A 272 18.22 -4.31 -10.77
C ARG A 272 18.05 -5.79 -11.10
N GLY A 273 19.05 -6.62 -10.71
CA GLY A 273 19.07 -8.04 -11.02
C GLY A 273 19.72 -8.39 -12.37
N THR A 274 20.00 -7.39 -13.22
CA THR A 274 20.70 -7.59 -14.50
C THR A 274 22.18 -7.23 -14.36
N ASP A 275 23.05 -8.07 -14.91
CA ASP A 275 24.50 -7.84 -14.90
C ASP A 275 24.94 -7.02 -16.11
N ILE A 276 25.76 -5.99 -15.87
CA ILE A 276 26.39 -5.18 -16.92
C ILE A 276 27.74 -5.84 -17.25
N LYS A 277 27.81 -6.48 -18.40
CA LYS A 277 29.04 -7.11 -18.87
C LYS A 277 29.87 -6.12 -19.67
N LEU A 278 31.17 -6.03 -19.36
CA LEU A 278 32.09 -5.15 -20.09
C LEU A 278 32.39 -5.74 -21.49
N GLY A 279 32.33 -4.88 -22.51
CA GLY A 279 32.73 -5.21 -23.87
C GLY A 279 34.25 -5.38 -24.03
N GLU A 280 34.67 -5.82 -25.20
CA GLU A 280 36.11 -5.99 -25.52
C GLU A 280 36.88 -4.66 -25.40
N GLY A 281 38.04 -4.68 -24.77
CA GLY A 281 38.94 -3.53 -24.57
C GLY A 281 38.44 -2.50 -23.53
N VAL A 282 37.28 -2.66 -22.95
CA VAL A 282 36.72 -1.71 -21.95
C VAL A 282 37.49 -1.80 -20.62
N ARG A 283 37.99 -2.97 -20.26
CA ARG A 283 38.83 -3.12 -19.04
C ARG A 283 40.09 -2.27 -19.08
N GLU A 284 40.72 -2.15 -20.26
CA GLU A 284 41.92 -1.33 -20.48
C GLU A 284 41.64 0.17 -20.43
N LEU A 285 40.38 0.56 -20.67
CA LEU A 285 39.90 1.94 -20.56
C LEU A 285 39.48 2.34 -19.13
N GLY A 286 39.67 1.45 -18.14
CA GLY A 286 39.29 1.68 -16.75
C GLY A 286 37.94 1.08 -16.36
N GLY A 287 37.30 0.31 -17.25
CA GLY A 287 36.01 -0.33 -16.99
C GLY A 287 34.81 0.61 -17.03
N LEU A 288 33.70 0.22 -16.41
CA LEU A 288 32.49 1.05 -16.33
C LEU A 288 32.68 2.18 -15.33
N CYS A 289 32.42 3.42 -15.77
CA CYS A 289 32.29 4.56 -14.87
C CYS A 289 30.84 4.73 -14.43
N VAL A 290 30.62 4.90 -13.12
CA VAL A 290 29.32 5.21 -12.53
C VAL A 290 29.33 6.64 -12.02
N ILE A 291 28.44 7.48 -12.52
CA ILE A 291 28.24 8.86 -12.09
C ILE A 291 26.92 8.96 -11.35
N GLY A 292 26.94 9.41 -10.08
CA GLY A 292 25.74 9.79 -9.36
C GLY A 292 25.52 11.30 -9.45
N THR A 293 24.35 11.74 -9.87
CA THR A 293 24.03 13.18 -9.96
C THR A 293 23.57 13.77 -8.64
N GLU A 294 23.28 12.94 -7.65
CA GLU A 294 22.87 13.31 -6.29
C GLU A 294 23.12 12.14 -5.34
N ARG A 295 23.12 12.41 -4.04
CA ARG A 295 23.06 11.38 -3.01
C ARG A 295 21.60 11.02 -2.73
N HIS A 296 21.34 9.73 -2.63
CA HIS A 296 20.03 9.23 -2.25
C HIS A 296 19.77 9.42 -0.75
N GLU A 297 18.53 9.24 -0.34
CA GLU A 297 18.13 9.30 1.07
C GLU A 297 18.78 8.20 1.92
N SER A 298 19.28 7.12 1.31
CA SER A 298 19.95 6.03 2.00
C SER A 298 21.29 5.70 1.35
N ARG A 299 22.34 5.56 2.17
CA ARG A 299 23.68 5.11 1.75
C ARG A 299 23.65 3.76 1.05
N ARG A 300 22.69 2.92 1.43
CA ARG A 300 22.46 1.61 0.80
C ARG A 300 22.18 1.75 -0.70
N ILE A 301 21.40 2.74 -1.10
CA ILE A 301 21.06 2.99 -2.50
C ILE A 301 22.29 3.48 -3.27
N ASP A 302 23.06 4.40 -2.70
CA ASP A 302 24.33 4.86 -3.29
C ASP A 302 25.31 3.69 -3.51
N ASN A 303 25.42 2.80 -2.54
CA ASN A 303 26.25 1.61 -2.65
C ASN A 303 25.74 0.62 -3.72
N GLN A 304 24.42 0.52 -3.91
CA GLN A 304 23.86 -0.27 -5.01
C GLN A 304 24.17 0.34 -6.37
N LEU A 305 24.16 1.66 -6.49
CA LEU A 305 24.57 2.37 -7.71
C LEU A 305 26.07 2.15 -7.99
N ARG A 306 26.95 2.40 -7.01
CA ARG A 306 28.39 2.12 -7.12
C ARG A 306 28.66 0.65 -7.48
N GLY A 307 27.91 -0.27 -6.90
CA GLY A 307 28.03 -1.71 -7.15
C GLY A 307 27.62 -2.17 -8.54
N ARG A 308 27.19 -1.26 -9.42
CA ARG A 308 27.03 -1.56 -10.85
C ARG A 308 28.37 -1.69 -11.56
N SER A 309 29.42 -1.05 -11.05
CA SER A 309 30.79 -1.08 -11.56
C SER A 309 31.72 -1.93 -10.68
N GLY A 310 32.82 -2.39 -11.22
CA GLY A 310 33.85 -3.12 -10.51
C GLY A 310 33.45 -4.52 -10.04
N ARG A 311 32.60 -5.22 -10.80
CA ARG A 311 32.13 -6.56 -10.47
C ARG A 311 33.16 -7.62 -10.80
N GLN A 312 33.22 -8.69 -9.99
CA GLN A 312 34.11 -9.85 -10.19
C GLN A 312 35.59 -9.50 -10.43
N GLY A 313 36.08 -8.42 -9.78
CA GLY A 313 37.45 -7.96 -9.93
C GLY A 313 37.72 -7.18 -11.24
N ASP A 314 36.70 -6.73 -11.94
CA ASP A 314 36.85 -5.81 -13.05
C ASP A 314 37.25 -4.41 -12.55
N PRO A 315 38.04 -3.64 -13.31
CA PRO A 315 38.27 -2.25 -13.02
C PRO A 315 36.98 -1.46 -13.17
N GLY A 316 36.93 -0.30 -12.54
CA GLY A 316 35.77 0.58 -12.60
C GLY A 316 35.99 1.85 -11.78
N GLU A 317 35.13 2.82 -11.95
CA GLU A 317 35.18 4.08 -11.24
C GLU A 317 33.78 4.49 -10.77
N SER A 318 33.73 5.22 -9.66
CA SER A 318 32.49 5.91 -9.25
C SER A 318 32.76 7.34 -8.80
N GLN A 319 31.90 8.28 -9.22
CA GLN A 319 31.98 9.68 -8.89
C GLN A 319 30.59 10.23 -8.58
N PHE A 320 30.45 10.99 -7.50
CA PHE A 320 29.20 11.71 -7.20
C PHE A 320 29.38 13.20 -7.40
N TYR A 321 28.42 13.82 -8.09
CA TYR A 321 28.29 15.25 -8.33
C TYR A 321 27.11 15.77 -7.54
N LEU A 322 27.35 16.68 -6.62
CA LEU A 322 26.36 17.19 -5.67
C LEU A 322 26.19 18.69 -5.81
N SER A 323 25.04 19.21 -5.43
CA SER A 323 24.78 20.64 -5.33
C SER A 323 24.19 20.99 -3.96
N LEU A 324 24.41 22.22 -3.50
CA LEU A 324 23.70 22.75 -2.34
C LEU A 324 22.20 22.89 -2.57
N GLU A 325 21.78 22.86 -3.84
CA GLU A 325 20.38 22.94 -4.25
C GLU A 325 19.73 21.56 -4.40
N ASP A 326 20.45 20.45 -4.18
CA ASP A 326 19.87 19.10 -4.15
C ASP A 326 18.92 18.97 -2.95
N ASP A 327 17.85 18.21 -3.09
CA ASP A 327 16.80 18.08 -2.08
C ASP A 327 17.32 17.60 -0.72
N LEU A 328 18.25 16.65 -0.71
CA LEU A 328 18.91 16.20 0.51
C LEU A 328 19.62 17.35 1.23
N MET A 329 20.31 18.21 0.45
CA MET A 329 21.07 19.33 0.98
C MET A 329 20.17 20.49 1.41
N LYS A 330 19.05 20.74 0.71
CA LYS A 330 18.05 21.75 1.10
C LYS A 330 17.37 21.40 2.43
N ARG A 331 17.03 20.13 2.62
CA ARG A 331 16.28 19.67 3.82
C ARG A 331 17.18 19.46 5.04
N PHE A 332 18.38 18.91 4.84
CA PHE A 332 19.24 18.42 5.91
C PHE A 332 20.66 18.99 5.89
N GLY A 333 21.00 19.75 4.86
CA GLY A 333 22.28 20.46 4.77
C GLY A 333 22.35 21.60 5.78
N SER A 334 23.55 21.86 6.32
CA SER A 334 23.71 22.93 7.27
C SER A 334 23.84 24.28 6.54
N GLU A 335 23.21 25.35 7.06
CA GLU A 335 23.39 26.73 6.59
C GLU A 335 24.86 27.19 6.60
N ARG A 336 25.69 26.54 7.44
CA ARG A 336 27.14 26.79 7.48
C ARG A 336 27.83 26.49 6.14
N LEU A 337 27.32 25.48 5.39
CA LEU A 337 27.87 25.16 4.06
C LEU A 337 27.60 26.27 3.06
N LYS A 338 26.41 26.87 3.05
CA LYS A 338 26.08 28.03 2.20
C LYS A 338 27.03 29.19 2.48
N GLY A 339 27.28 29.50 3.74
CA GLY A 339 28.22 30.53 4.15
C GLY A 339 29.69 30.26 3.75
N VAL A 340 30.10 29.02 3.57
CA VAL A 340 31.45 28.68 3.03
C VAL A 340 31.55 29.01 1.56
N PHE A 341 30.54 28.63 0.73
CA PHE A 341 30.53 28.96 -0.70
C PHE A 341 30.45 30.47 -0.95
N GLU A 342 29.62 31.18 -0.20
CA GLU A 342 29.51 32.64 -0.28
C GLU A 342 30.83 33.34 0.05
N ARG A 343 31.56 32.88 1.09
CA ARG A 343 32.86 33.44 1.47
C ARG A 343 33.96 33.15 0.48
N LEU A 344 33.92 32.00 -0.20
CA LEU A 344 34.93 31.60 -1.18
C LEU A 344 34.68 32.20 -2.58
N ASN A 345 33.50 32.83 -2.80
CA ASN A 345 33.10 33.42 -4.09
C ASN A 345 33.20 32.41 -5.26
N MET A 346 33.01 31.12 -5.01
CA MET A 346 33.15 30.03 -5.97
C MET A 346 31.76 29.67 -6.50
N SER A 347 31.36 30.22 -7.64
CA SER A 347 30.05 29.94 -8.24
C SER A 347 30.05 28.69 -9.12
N ASP A 348 31.12 28.40 -9.87
CA ASP A 348 31.18 27.37 -10.90
C ASP A 348 32.23 26.28 -10.63
N GLU A 349 33.10 26.44 -9.65
CA GLU A 349 34.13 25.44 -9.32
C GLU A 349 33.67 24.42 -8.28
N ALA A 350 34.09 23.17 -8.45
CA ALA A 350 33.85 22.13 -7.51
C ALA A 350 34.68 22.25 -6.24
N ILE A 351 34.10 22.04 -5.09
CA ILE A 351 34.86 21.87 -3.86
C ILE A 351 34.96 20.36 -3.58
N GLU A 352 36.19 19.84 -3.61
CA GLU A 352 36.51 18.50 -3.15
C GLU A 352 37.05 18.57 -1.72
N SER A 353 36.31 18.04 -0.76
CA SER A 353 36.72 18.03 0.64
C SER A 353 36.13 16.83 1.39
N ARG A 354 37.01 16.08 2.06
CA ARG A 354 36.59 14.99 2.95
C ARG A 354 35.67 15.46 4.09
N MET A 355 35.79 16.73 4.49
CA MET A 355 34.91 17.32 5.50
C MET A 355 33.49 17.47 4.95
N LEU A 356 33.33 17.88 3.70
CA LEU A 356 32.04 18.03 3.04
C LEU A 356 31.36 16.67 2.82
N THR A 357 32.11 15.68 2.34
CA THR A 357 31.60 14.30 2.23
C THR A 357 31.05 13.77 3.56
N ARG A 358 31.75 14.02 4.68
CA ARG A 358 31.25 13.65 6.03
C ARG A 358 29.98 14.39 6.42
N GLN A 359 29.80 15.66 6.02
CA GLN A 359 28.57 16.42 6.30
C GLN A 359 27.39 15.85 5.50
N VAL A 360 27.60 15.48 4.23
CA VAL A 360 26.59 14.82 3.40
C VAL A 360 26.20 13.46 3.99
N GLU A 361 27.20 12.66 4.41
CA GLU A 361 26.93 11.38 5.10
C GLU A 361 26.17 11.58 6.42
N ALA A 362 26.43 12.65 7.17
CA ALA A 362 25.68 12.96 8.38
C ALA A 362 24.23 13.35 8.08
N ALA A 363 24.00 14.09 6.96
CA ALA A 363 22.66 14.39 6.49
C ALA A 363 21.90 13.11 6.10
N GLN A 364 22.52 12.20 5.34
CA GLN A 364 21.92 10.90 4.98
C GLN A 364 21.59 10.09 6.24
N LYS A 365 22.50 9.98 7.21
CA LYS A 365 22.22 9.26 8.46
C LYS A 365 21.02 9.82 9.21
N ARG A 366 20.81 11.15 9.18
CA ARG A 366 19.63 11.76 9.80
C ARG A 366 18.35 11.36 9.08
N VAL A 367 18.35 11.35 7.74
CA VAL A 367 17.20 10.89 6.94
C VAL A 367 16.94 9.41 7.18
N GLU A 368 17.99 8.58 7.16
CA GLU A 368 17.88 7.14 7.47
C GLU A 368 17.26 6.92 8.84
N GLY A 369 17.68 7.69 9.87
CA GLY A 369 17.13 7.64 11.22
C GLY A 369 15.64 8.01 11.25
N ASN A 370 15.26 9.13 10.65
CA ASN A 370 13.85 9.55 10.58
C ASN A 370 12.99 8.51 9.86
N ASN A 371 13.48 7.96 8.77
CA ASN A 371 12.77 6.91 8.01
C ASN A 371 12.67 5.61 8.82
N TYR A 372 13.71 5.26 9.57
CA TYR A 372 13.69 4.12 10.50
C TYR A 372 12.64 4.31 11.61
N ASP A 373 12.63 5.48 12.26
CA ASP A 373 11.65 5.80 13.31
C ASP A 373 10.23 5.74 12.78
N THR A 374 9.99 6.26 11.57
CA THR A 374 8.68 6.16 10.91
C THR A 374 8.28 4.70 10.65
N ARG A 375 9.20 3.86 10.13
CA ARG A 375 8.92 2.43 9.92
C ARG A 375 8.66 1.69 11.23
N LYS A 376 9.40 2.02 12.30
CA LYS A 376 9.21 1.47 13.63
C LYS A 376 7.85 1.85 14.22
N GLN A 377 7.45 3.11 14.06
CA GLN A 377 6.15 3.58 14.49
C GLN A 377 5.01 2.86 13.74
N VAL A 378 5.10 2.74 12.43
CA VAL A 378 4.12 1.97 11.64
C VAL A 378 4.02 0.52 12.12
N LEU A 379 5.15 -0.11 12.43
CA LEU A 379 5.15 -1.47 12.97
C LEU A 379 4.46 -1.56 14.35
N GLN A 380 4.67 -0.58 15.23
CA GLN A 380 4.01 -0.54 16.54
C GLN A 380 2.48 -0.45 16.44
N TYR A 381 1.97 0.32 15.47
CA TYR A 381 0.52 0.36 15.18
C TYR A 381 0.02 -0.98 14.59
N ASP A 382 0.78 -1.58 13.67
CA ASP A 382 0.39 -2.85 13.05
C ASP A 382 0.45 -4.04 14.03
N ASP A 383 1.32 -3.99 15.04
CA ASP A 383 1.41 -5.04 16.07
C ASP A 383 0.10 -5.18 16.85
N VAL A 384 -0.63 -4.10 17.11
CA VAL A 384 -1.96 -4.14 17.74
C VAL A 384 -2.94 -4.91 16.86
N MET A 385 -3.00 -4.58 15.57
CA MET A 385 -3.87 -5.28 14.62
C MET A 385 -3.43 -6.75 14.43
N ARG A 386 -2.11 -7.03 14.46
CA ARG A 386 -1.57 -8.39 14.37
C ARG A 386 -2.09 -9.30 15.48
N GLU A 387 -2.04 -8.84 16.72
CA GLU A 387 -2.53 -9.62 17.88
C GLU A 387 -4.02 -9.94 17.76
N GLN A 388 -4.82 -8.95 17.40
CA GLN A 388 -6.26 -9.11 17.21
C GLN A 388 -6.57 -10.04 16.02
N ARG A 389 -5.84 -9.90 14.91
CA ARG A 389 -5.96 -10.78 13.74
C ARG A 389 -5.64 -12.23 14.06
N GLU A 390 -4.57 -12.49 14.82
CA GLU A 390 -4.20 -13.84 15.23
C GLU A 390 -5.34 -14.52 16.02
N ILE A 391 -6.00 -13.78 16.93
CA ILE A 391 -7.14 -14.28 17.70
C ILE A 391 -8.33 -14.61 16.77
N ILE A 392 -8.74 -13.66 15.92
CA ILE A 392 -9.88 -13.83 15.02
C ILE A 392 -9.63 -14.94 14.01
N TYR A 393 -8.42 -15.00 13.42
CA TYR A 393 -8.10 -16.00 12.41
C TYR A 393 -7.97 -17.41 13.01
N ALA A 394 -7.49 -17.54 14.25
CA ALA A 394 -7.50 -18.81 14.96
C ALA A 394 -8.94 -19.29 15.20
N GLN A 395 -9.82 -18.44 15.71
CA GLN A 395 -11.24 -18.76 15.91
C GLN A 395 -11.93 -19.10 14.58
N ARG A 396 -11.68 -18.33 13.54
CA ARG A 396 -12.21 -18.56 12.19
C ARG A 396 -11.75 -19.91 11.63
N TYR A 397 -10.48 -20.23 11.80
CA TYR A 397 -9.91 -21.50 11.36
C TYR A 397 -10.52 -22.68 12.10
N ASP A 398 -10.72 -22.57 13.43
CA ASP A 398 -11.38 -23.60 14.24
C ASP A 398 -12.82 -23.85 13.77
N VAL A 399 -13.57 -22.81 13.42
CA VAL A 399 -14.93 -22.93 12.86
C VAL A 399 -14.92 -23.60 11.49
N ILE A 400 -14.01 -23.22 10.59
CA ILE A 400 -13.92 -23.79 9.22
C ILE A 400 -13.59 -25.28 9.28
N THR A 401 -12.63 -25.66 10.13
CA THR A 401 -12.13 -27.04 10.21
C THR A 401 -12.94 -27.92 11.16
N ALA A 402 -13.92 -27.34 11.89
CA ALA A 402 -14.75 -28.12 12.82
C ALA A 402 -15.57 -29.19 12.07
N GLU A 403 -15.35 -30.44 12.39
CA GLU A 403 -16.21 -31.57 11.97
C GLU A 403 -17.29 -31.85 13.02
N ARG A 404 -17.16 -31.23 14.20
CA ARG A 404 -18.08 -31.37 15.33
C ARG A 404 -19.24 -30.36 15.25
N ASP A 405 -20.27 -30.63 16.03
CA ASP A 405 -21.35 -29.67 16.28
C ASP A 405 -20.81 -28.42 17.01
N LEU A 406 -21.18 -27.24 16.55
CA LEU A 406 -20.81 -25.94 17.13
C LEU A 406 -21.87 -25.43 18.14
N ALA A 407 -22.85 -26.21 18.49
CA ALA A 407 -23.87 -25.88 19.49
C ALA A 407 -23.28 -25.41 20.83
N PRO A 408 -22.22 -26.05 21.40
CA PRO A 408 -21.63 -25.58 22.65
C PRO A 408 -21.10 -24.15 22.58
N GLU A 409 -20.47 -23.77 21.44
CA GLU A 409 -19.95 -22.42 21.19
C GLU A 409 -21.08 -21.39 21.08
N ILE A 410 -22.15 -21.74 20.35
CA ILE A 410 -23.34 -20.88 20.20
C ILE A 410 -24.04 -20.73 21.55
N HIS A 411 -24.19 -21.78 22.31
CA HIS A 411 -24.76 -21.74 23.67
C HIS A 411 -23.95 -20.82 24.60
N ALA A 412 -22.63 -20.88 24.50
CA ALA A 412 -21.76 -19.98 25.25
C ALA A 412 -21.92 -18.50 24.82
N MET A 413 -22.08 -18.22 23.52
CA MET A 413 -22.36 -16.89 23.00
C MET A 413 -23.71 -16.36 23.48
N ILE A 414 -24.75 -17.19 23.46
CA ILE A 414 -26.08 -16.85 23.99
C ILE A 414 -25.98 -16.46 25.48
N ARG A 415 -25.31 -17.27 26.28
CA ARG A 415 -25.13 -17.05 27.71
C ARG A 415 -24.38 -15.72 27.99
N ARG A 416 -23.30 -15.47 27.25
CA ARG A 416 -22.53 -14.22 27.41
C ARG A 416 -23.34 -12.99 26.95
N THR A 417 -24.13 -13.12 25.89
CA THR A 417 -25.00 -12.03 25.40
C THR A 417 -26.08 -11.67 26.44
N ILE A 418 -26.74 -12.67 27.03
CA ILE A 418 -27.71 -12.47 28.12
C ILE A 418 -27.00 -11.85 29.33
N GLY A 419 -25.81 -12.36 29.69
CA GLY A 419 -25.01 -11.80 30.78
C GLY A 419 -24.76 -10.30 30.60
N ARG A 420 -24.28 -9.87 29.43
CA ARG A 420 -23.97 -8.47 29.15
C ARG A 420 -25.20 -7.56 29.28
N ILE A 421 -26.36 -7.97 28.81
CA ILE A 421 -27.54 -7.12 28.90
C ILE A 421 -28.05 -6.98 30.34
N VAL A 422 -28.03 -8.05 31.12
CA VAL A 422 -28.45 -8.01 32.53
C VAL A 422 -27.45 -7.20 33.37
N ASP A 423 -26.14 -7.44 33.18
CA ASP A 423 -25.09 -6.73 33.91
C ASP A 423 -24.97 -5.25 33.49
N GLY A 424 -25.22 -4.95 32.22
CA GLY A 424 -25.23 -3.57 31.70
C GLY A 424 -26.28 -2.68 32.37
N HIS A 425 -27.42 -3.27 32.78
CA HIS A 425 -28.49 -2.56 33.48
C HIS A 425 -28.46 -2.75 35.01
N ALA A 426 -27.37 -3.30 35.58
CA ALA A 426 -27.28 -3.56 37.03
C ALA A 426 -27.42 -2.27 37.90
N ARG A 427 -27.10 -1.11 37.37
CA ARG A 427 -27.19 0.19 38.09
C ARG A 427 -28.47 0.98 37.79
N SER A 428 -29.34 0.50 36.88
CA SER A 428 -30.63 1.12 36.55
C SER A 428 -31.66 0.86 37.64
N LYS A 429 -32.74 1.68 37.68
CA LYS A 429 -33.86 1.39 38.55
C LYS A 429 -34.52 0.08 38.17
N GLN A 430 -35.09 -0.62 39.16
CA GLN A 430 -35.59 -2.00 38.99
C GLN A 430 -36.58 -2.13 37.80
N ASP A 431 -37.55 -1.21 37.72
CA ASP A 431 -38.58 -1.25 36.69
C ASP A 431 -37.99 -0.97 35.29
N GLU A 432 -37.14 0.05 35.16
CA GLU A 432 -36.44 0.40 33.91
C GLU A 432 -35.52 -0.75 33.45
N LYS A 433 -34.87 -1.42 34.38
CA LYS A 433 -34.03 -2.61 34.11
C LYS A 433 -34.83 -3.77 33.56
N LEU A 434 -35.93 -4.13 34.23
CA LEU A 434 -36.77 -5.26 33.83
C LEU A 434 -37.41 -5.01 32.47
N GLU A 435 -37.88 -3.76 32.21
CA GLU A 435 -38.43 -3.37 30.93
C GLU A 435 -37.38 -3.44 29.79
N ALA A 436 -36.17 -2.94 30.02
CA ALA A 436 -35.09 -3.02 29.05
C ALA A 436 -34.70 -4.49 28.71
N ILE A 437 -34.59 -5.34 29.74
CA ILE A 437 -34.31 -6.77 29.56
C ILE A 437 -35.46 -7.49 28.83
N LEU A 438 -36.70 -7.17 29.16
CA LEU A 438 -37.88 -7.75 28.49
C LEU A 438 -37.92 -7.34 27.01
N ASN A 439 -37.73 -6.07 26.70
CA ASN A 439 -37.68 -5.61 25.33
C ASN A 439 -36.55 -6.27 24.54
N PHE A 440 -35.36 -6.34 25.12
CA PHE A 440 -34.25 -7.05 24.50
C PHE A 440 -34.59 -8.51 24.20
N ALA A 441 -35.19 -9.22 25.17
CA ALA A 441 -35.56 -10.63 25.02
C ALA A 441 -36.58 -10.83 23.88
N LYS A 442 -37.62 -10.01 23.82
CA LYS A 442 -38.64 -10.06 22.77
C LYS A 442 -38.12 -9.75 21.38
N TYR A 443 -37.30 -8.72 21.26
CA TYR A 443 -36.78 -8.31 19.94
C TYR A 443 -35.67 -9.20 19.41
N ASN A 444 -34.84 -9.80 20.30
CA ASN A 444 -33.61 -10.46 19.86
C ASN A 444 -33.53 -11.97 20.17
N LEU A 445 -34.17 -12.46 21.22
CA LEU A 445 -34.00 -13.83 21.70
C LEU A 445 -35.22 -14.71 21.52
N LEU A 446 -36.39 -14.20 21.85
CA LEU A 446 -37.62 -14.98 22.05
C LEU A 446 -38.72 -14.54 21.09
N PRO A 447 -39.74 -15.37 20.82
CA PRO A 447 -41.00 -14.93 20.23
C PRO A 447 -41.69 -13.87 21.11
N GLU A 448 -42.37 -12.88 20.50
CA GLU A 448 -42.96 -11.76 21.22
C GLU A 448 -43.87 -12.11 22.39
N ASP A 449 -44.69 -13.16 22.24
CA ASP A 449 -45.68 -13.61 23.23
C ASP A 449 -45.13 -14.62 24.23
N SER A 450 -43.83 -14.94 24.19
CA SER A 450 -43.27 -16.05 25.00
C SER A 450 -42.76 -15.63 26.38
N ILE A 451 -42.71 -14.31 26.67
CA ILE A 451 -42.23 -13.77 27.93
C ILE A 451 -43.00 -12.48 28.31
N SER A 452 -43.27 -12.32 29.58
CA SER A 452 -43.96 -11.17 30.16
C SER A 452 -43.15 -10.56 31.32
N LEU A 453 -43.52 -9.37 31.75
CA LEU A 453 -42.82 -8.69 32.86
C LEU A 453 -42.96 -9.52 34.17
N SER A 454 -44.13 -10.13 34.40
CA SER A 454 -44.40 -10.96 35.58
C SER A 454 -43.49 -12.18 35.69
N ASP A 455 -42.90 -12.65 34.57
CA ASP A 455 -41.94 -13.75 34.58
C ASP A 455 -40.54 -13.38 35.13
N LEU A 456 -40.24 -12.07 35.13
CA LEU A 456 -38.96 -11.51 35.57
C LEU A 456 -39.06 -10.80 36.92
N GLU A 457 -40.27 -10.41 37.38
CA GLU A 457 -40.47 -9.75 38.64
C GLU A 457 -40.08 -10.60 39.83
N GLY A 458 -39.33 -9.99 40.77
CA GLY A 458 -38.89 -10.66 42.01
C GLY A 458 -37.71 -11.62 41.84
N LEU A 459 -37.20 -11.84 40.62
CA LEU A 459 -36.02 -12.66 40.38
C LEU A 459 -34.73 -11.91 40.65
N SER A 460 -33.70 -12.60 41.13
CA SER A 460 -32.36 -12.08 41.17
C SER A 460 -31.75 -12.02 39.76
N ASP A 461 -30.70 -11.23 39.59
CA ASP A 461 -30.01 -11.10 38.30
C ASP A 461 -29.55 -12.44 37.73
N GLN A 462 -29.05 -13.32 38.60
CA GLN A 462 -28.64 -14.65 38.17
C GLN A 462 -29.83 -15.53 37.76
N ALA A 463 -30.94 -15.43 38.47
CA ALA A 463 -32.16 -16.14 38.12
C ALA A 463 -32.78 -15.65 36.80
N ILE A 464 -32.71 -14.33 36.53
CA ILE A 464 -33.10 -13.75 35.24
C ILE A 464 -32.21 -14.29 34.11
N LYS A 465 -30.89 -14.32 34.29
CA LYS A 465 -29.99 -14.90 33.31
C LYS A 465 -30.29 -16.37 33.01
N ASP A 466 -30.52 -17.15 34.04
CA ASP A 466 -30.78 -18.59 33.89
C ASP A 466 -32.15 -18.83 33.23
N GLU A 467 -33.20 -18.08 33.57
CA GLU A 467 -34.51 -18.18 32.95
C GLU A 467 -34.48 -17.82 31.46
N LEU A 468 -33.86 -16.68 31.12
CA LEU A 468 -33.71 -16.24 29.73
C LEU A 468 -32.89 -17.27 28.92
N TYR A 469 -31.85 -17.83 29.52
CA TYR A 469 -31.01 -18.82 28.85
C TYR A 469 -31.79 -20.14 28.58
N GLN A 470 -32.56 -20.62 29.52
CA GLN A 470 -33.38 -21.83 29.33
C GLN A 470 -34.46 -21.64 28.25
N ARG A 471 -35.10 -20.47 28.21
CA ARG A 471 -36.07 -20.14 27.15
C ARG A 471 -35.37 -19.99 25.80
N ALA A 472 -34.20 -19.36 25.74
CA ALA A 472 -33.41 -19.22 24.51
C ALA A 472 -32.96 -20.59 23.96
N LEU A 473 -32.59 -21.56 24.82
CA LEU A 473 -32.23 -22.90 24.38
C LEU A 473 -33.43 -23.63 23.71
N LYS A 474 -34.63 -23.45 24.24
CA LYS A 474 -35.86 -24.04 23.62
C LYS A 474 -36.12 -23.46 22.22
N VAL A 475 -35.86 -22.14 22.05
CA VAL A 475 -35.96 -21.52 20.73
C VAL A 475 -34.87 -22.05 19.79
N TYR A 476 -33.62 -22.15 20.27
CA TYR A 476 -32.53 -22.75 19.54
C TYR A 476 -32.86 -24.16 19.04
N ASP A 477 -33.31 -25.05 19.94
CA ASP A 477 -33.69 -26.43 19.61
C ASP A 477 -34.81 -26.48 18.56
N SER A 478 -35.78 -25.55 18.68
CA SER A 478 -36.85 -25.43 17.70
C SER A 478 -36.39 -24.94 16.32
N GLN A 479 -35.36 -24.11 16.25
CA GLN A 479 -34.76 -23.68 14.97
C GLN A 479 -33.95 -24.81 14.34
N VAL A 480 -33.12 -25.50 15.13
CA VAL A 480 -32.31 -26.63 14.67
C VAL A 480 -33.20 -27.77 14.16
N ALA A 481 -34.33 -28.05 14.84
CA ALA A 481 -35.28 -29.08 14.42
C ALA A 481 -35.98 -28.83 13.07
N LYS A 482 -35.90 -27.60 12.53
CA LYS A 482 -36.38 -27.27 11.18
C LYS A 482 -35.41 -27.70 10.07
N LEU A 483 -34.17 -28.01 10.40
CA LEU A 483 -33.15 -28.45 9.46
C LEU A 483 -33.27 -29.94 9.20
N ARG A 484 -32.94 -30.39 7.98
CA ARG A 484 -33.20 -31.75 7.49
C ARG A 484 -32.39 -32.85 8.21
N ASP A 485 -31.12 -32.54 8.50
CA ASP A 485 -30.17 -33.51 9.06
C ASP A 485 -29.06 -32.78 9.86
N GLU A 486 -28.25 -33.58 10.56
CA GLU A 486 -27.14 -33.05 11.38
C GLU A 486 -26.07 -32.32 10.56
N GLU A 487 -25.89 -32.70 9.31
CA GLU A 487 -24.89 -32.07 8.42
C GLU A 487 -25.36 -30.66 8.00
N ALA A 488 -26.64 -30.50 7.69
CA ALA A 488 -27.26 -29.21 7.43
C ALA A 488 -27.21 -28.28 8.66
N VAL A 489 -27.35 -28.84 9.87
CA VAL A 489 -27.17 -28.06 11.12
C VAL A 489 -25.76 -27.54 11.26
N LYS A 490 -24.76 -28.40 11.09
CA LYS A 490 -23.34 -28.01 11.18
C LYS A 490 -22.98 -26.96 10.14
N GLU A 491 -23.42 -27.13 8.90
CA GLU A 491 -23.16 -26.18 7.82
C GLU A 491 -23.83 -24.82 8.10
N PHE A 492 -25.08 -24.83 8.56
CA PHE A 492 -25.79 -23.60 8.93
C PHE A 492 -25.09 -22.85 10.05
N GLN A 493 -24.67 -23.54 11.11
CA GLN A 493 -23.92 -22.95 12.22
C GLN A 493 -22.59 -22.32 11.74
N LYS A 494 -21.82 -23.04 10.90
CA LYS A 494 -20.56 -22.54 10.31
C LYS A 494 -20.78 -21.29 9.48
N VAL A 495 -21.71 -21.36 8.53
CA VAL A 495 -21.99 -20.23 7.62
C VAL A 495 -22.43 -19.00 8.41
N LEU A 496 -23.30 -19.19 9.41
CA LEU A 496 -23.79 -18.10 10.24
C LEU A 496 -22.66 -17.42 11.01
N ILE A 497 -21.83 -18.21 11.73
CA ILE A 497 -20.70 -17.67 12.51
C ILE A 497 -19.71 -16.97 11.60
N LEU A 498 -19.28 -17.63 10.50
CA LEU A 498 -18.29 -17.07 9.59
C LEU A 498 -18.76 -15.77 8.95
N ARG A 499 -20.01 -15.70 8.52
CA ARG A 499 -20.58 -14.49 7.91
C ARG A 499 -20.57 -13.31 8.88
N VAL A 500 -20.95 -13.53 10.14
CA VAL A 500 -20.95 -12.48 11.15
C VAL A 500 -19.51 -12.04 11.48
N VAL A 501 -18.62 -13.01 11.69
CA VAL A 501 -17.20 -12.73 12.00
C VAL A 501 -16.55 -11.94 10.87
N ASP A 502 -16.71 -12.37 9.61
CA ASP A 502 -16.08 -11.72 8.46
C ASP A 502 -16.58 -10.29 8.28
N ASN A 503 -17.87 -10.04 8.42
CA ASN A 503 -18.42 -8.68 8.32
C ASN A 503 -17.91 -7.77 9.44
N LYS A 504 -18.00 -8.23 10.71
CA LYS A 504 -17.56 -7.43 11.87
C LYS A 504 -16.07 -7.17 11.87
N TRP A 505 -15.27 -8.15 11.43
CA TRP A 505 -13.83 -7.98 11.30
C TRP A 505 -13.45 -6.95 10.24
N THR A 506 -14.13 -6.97 9.09
CA THR A 506 -13.90 -5.99 8.03
C THR A 506 -14.26 -4.55 8.50
N ASP A 507 -15.39 -4.40 9.19
CA ASP A 507 -15.78 -3.11 9.78
C ASP A 507 -14.79 -2.63 10.85
N HIS A 508 -14.25 -3.56 11.63
CA HIS A 508 -13.26 -3.26 12.66
C HIS A 508 -11.91 -2.81 12.08
N ILE A 509 -11.45 -3.38 10.97
CA ILE A 509 -10.25 -2.92 10.27
C ILE A 509 -10.40 -1.45 9.87
N ASP A 510 -11.53 -1.08 9.27
CA ASP A 510 -11.80 0.31 8.88
C ASP A 510 -11.83 1.24 10.11
N ALA A 511 -12.49 0.81 11.19
CA ALA A 511 -12.55 1.60 12.43
C ALA A 511 -11.18 1.80 13.07
N LEU A 512 -10.29 0.79 13.03
CA LEU A 512 -8.91 0.91 13.51
C LEU A 512 -8.07 1.84 12.62
N ASP A 513 -8.28 1.85 11.30
CA ASP A 513 -7.60 2.77 10.39
C ASP A 513 -8.04 4.22 10.66
N GLN A 514 -9.34 4.46 10.90
CA GLN A 514 -9.84 5.78 11.31
C GLN A 514 -9.26 6.22 12.66
N LEU A 515 -9.20 5.31 13.65
CA LEU A 515 -8.58 5.58 14.94
C LEU A 515 -7.10 5.96 14.79
N ARG A 516 -6.35 5.24 13.93
CA ARG A 516 -4.93 5.53 13.68
C ARG A 516 -4.73 6.95 13.15
N ASN A 517 -5.60 7.40 12.25
CA ASN A 517 -5.53 8.76 11.70
C ASN A 517 -5.88 9.81 12.75
N ALA A 518 -6.86 9.53 13.61
CA ALA A 518 -7.34 10.47 14.63
C ALA A 518 -6.43 10.54 15.88
N VAL A 519 -5.76 9.43 16.26
CA VAL A 519 -4.99 9.37 17.53
C VAL A 519 -3.78 10.30 17.53
N GLY A 520 -3.25 10.67 16.36
CA GLY A 520 -2.14 11.63 16.25
C GLY A 520 -2.44 12.98 16.90
N LEU A 521 -3.70 13.43 16.85
CA LEU A 521 -4.14 14.68 17.46
C LEU A 521 -4.06 14.65 19.00
N ARG A 522 -4.15 13.48 19.63
CA ARG A 522 -4.01 13.32 21.09
C ARG A 522 -2.57 13.58 21.57
N GLY A 523 -1.59 13.55 20.66
CA GLY A 523 -0.21 13.95 20.96
C GLY A 523 -0.07 15.40 21.43
N TYR A 524 -0.95 16.31 21.01
CA TYR A 524 -0.99 17.69 21.49
C TYR A 524 -1.31 17.79 22.99
N ALA A 525 -2.01 16.78 23.55
CA ALA A 525 -2.30 16.67 24.97
C ALA A 525 -1.18 15.98 25.77
N GLN A 526 0.02 15.82 25.19
CA GLN A 526 1.18 15.13 25.76
C GLN A 526 0.98 13.62 26.02
N ASN A 527 -0.06 13.02 25.49
CA ASN A 527 -0.27 11.57 25.54
C ASN A 527 0.56 10.89 24.45
N ASN A 528 1.07 9.69 24.73
CA ASN A 528 1.74 8.89 23.71
C ASN A 528 0.68 8.29 22.75
N PRO A 529 0.66 8.69 21.46
CA PRO A 529 -0.37 8.23 20.52
C PRO A 529 -0.42 6.71 20.35
N VAL A 530 0.71 6.00 20.46
CA VAL A 530 0.75 4.53 20.33
C VAL A 530 0.04 3.87 21.52
N VAL A 531 0.25 4.38 22.74
CA VAL A 531 -0.38 3.84 23.97
C VAL A 531 -1.90 4.08 23.92
N GLU A 532 -2.31 5.28 23.50
CA GLU A 532 -3.73 5.61 23.32
C GLU A 532 -4.39 4.70 22.26
N TYR A 533 -3.70 4.48 21.14
CA TYR A 533 -4.17 3.57 20.10
C TYR A 533 -4.32 2.14 20.62
N GLN A 534 -3.36 1.64 21.40
CA GLN A 534 -3.42 0.31 22.01
C GLN A 534 -4.62 0.17 22.94
N ALA A 535 -4.82 1.14 23.82
CA ALA A 535 -5.91 1.12 24.80
C ALA A 535 -7.29 1.20 24.13
N GLU A 536 -7.46 2.13 23.18
CA GLU A 536 -8.71 2.31 22.46
C GLU A 536 -8.99 1.12 21.52
N GLY A 537 -7.96 0.65 20.78
CA GLY A 537 -8.07 -0.50 19.88
C GLY A 537 -8.43 -1.79 20.63
N PHE A 538 -7.93 -1.98 21.86
CA PHE A 538 -8.32 -3.10 22.71
C PHE A 538 -9.79 -3.00 23.13
N ARG A 539 -10.27 -1.81 23.48
CA ARG A 539 -11.68 -1.59 23.83
C ARG A 539 -12.59 -1.88 22.63
N MET A 540 -12.28 -1.30 21.46
CA MET A 540 -13.03 -1.53 20.22
C MET A 540 -13.05 -3.01 19.83
N PHE A 541 -11.95 -3.74 20.05
CA PHE A 541 -11.90 -5.17 19.79
C PHE A 541 -12.84 -5.96 20.70
N ASN A 542 -12.87 -5.66 22.00
CA ASN A 542 -13.80 -6.29 22.93
C ASN A 542 -15.26 -5.99 22.60
N ASP A 543 -15.57 -4.77 22.17
CA ASP A 543 -16.90 -4.37 21.73
C ASP A 543 -17.29 -5.11 20.45
N MET A 544 -16.35 -5.29 19.51
CA MET A 544 -16.56 -6.12 18.30
C MET A 544 -16.86 -7.58 18.65
N ILE A 545 -16.09 -8.20 19.54
CA ILE A 545 -16.36 -9.57 20.01
C ILE A 545 -17.76 -9.65 20.63
N GLY A 546 -18.12 -8.66 21.45
CA GLY A 546 -19.46 -8.55 22.00
C GLY A 546 -20.56 -8.45 20.95
N SER A 547 -20.30 -7.69 19.90
CA SER A 547 -21.22 -7.53 18.77
C SER A 547 -21.33 -8.81 17.92
N ILE A 548 -20.24 -9.55 17.73
CA ILE A 548 -20.25 -10.86 17.07
C ILE A 548 -21.15 -11.83 17.83
N GLU A 549 -20.96 -11.96 19.13
CA GLU A 549 -21.75 -12.87 19.96
C GLU A 549 -23.23 -12.48 19.98
N PHE A 550 -23.53 -11.19 20.01
CA PHE A 550 -24.89 -10.68 19.92
C PHE A 550 -25.53 -11.01 18.56
N ASP A 551 -24.86 -10.70 17.45
CA ASP A 551 -25.43 -10.90 16.12
C ASP A 551 -25.57 -12.41 15.79
N VAL A 552 -24.62 -13.26 16.18
CA VAL A 552 -24.76 -14.71 16.06
C VAL A 552 -25.99 -15.19 16.85
N THR A 553 -26.13 -14.74 18.10
CA THR A 553 -27.29 -15.10 18.94
C THR A 553 -28.58 -14.64 18.27
N ARG A 554 -28.69 -13.39 17.88
CA ARG A 554 -29.90 -12.82 17.26
C ARG A 554 -30.29 -13.55 15.97
N LEU A 555 -29.31 -13.76 15.07
CA LEU A 555 -29.56 -14.43 13.80
C LEU A 555 -29.96 -15.89 14.00
N MET A 556 -29.34 -16.58 14.96
CA MET A 556 -29.72 -17.96 15.30
C MET A 556 -31.16 -18.07 15.80
N MET A 557 -31.62 -17.09 16.60
CA MET A 557 -32.97 -17.09 17.18
C MET A 557 -34.05 -16.62 16.18
N LYS A 558 -33.74 -15.68 15.31
CA LYS A 558 -34.71 -14.99 14.43
C LYS A 558 -34.63 -15.43 12.97
N ALA A 559 -33.68 -16.28 12.57
CA ALA A 559 -33.55 -16.72 11.19
C ALA A 559 -34.81 -17.46 10.70
N GLN A 560 -35.34 -16.99 9.58
CA GLN A 560 -36.38 -17.70 8.84
C GLN A 560 -35.69 -18.64 7.85
N ILE A 561 -35.77 -19.95 8.14
CA ILE A 561 -35.20 -20.98 7.27
C ILE A 561 -36.22 -21.24 6.18
N HIS A 562 -35.98 -20.76 4.96
CA HIS A 562 -36.75 -21.10 3.78
C HIS A 562 -36.05 -22.26 3.06
N GLU A 563 -36.75 -23.37 2.84
CA GLU A 563 -36.28 -24.41 1.94
C GLU A 563 -36.30 -23.93 0.50
N GLN A 564 -35.16 -23.48 0.01
CA GLN A 564 -34.93 -23.37 -1.43
C GLN A 564 -34.27 -24.67 -1.88
N GLU A 565 -34.94 -25.43 -2.76
CA GLU A 565 -34.27 -26.47 -3.52
C GLU A 565 -33.05 -25.87 -4.21
N ARG A 566 -31.84 -26.25 -3.82
CA ARG A 566 -30.63 -25.84 -4.51
C ARG A 566 -30.72 -26.35 -5.95
N PRO A 567 -30.65 -25.46 -6.99
CA PRO A 567 -30.20 -25.94 -8.27
C PRO A 567 -28.78 -26.48 -8.05
N GLN A 568 -28.51 -27.70 -8.50
CA GLN A 568 -27.17 -28.27 -8.52
C GLN A 568 -26.26 -27.43 -9.42
N THR A 569 -25.73 -26.34 -8.90
CA THR A 569 -24.64 -25.59 -9.50
C THR A 569 -23.41 -25.91 -8.68
N GLU A 570 -22.54 -26.71 -9.25
CA GLU A 570 -21.17 -26.87 -8.77
C GLU A 570 -20.54 -25.47 -8.62
N HIS A 571 -20.41 -25.00 -7.39
CA HIS A 571 -19.66 -23.80 -7.08
C HIS A 571 -18.16 -24.08 -7.26
N HIS A 572 -17.66 -23.91 -8.47
CA HIS A 572 -16.25 -23.63 -8.64
C HIS A 572 -15.94 -22.30 -7.93
N ILE A 573 -15.24 -22.39 -6.82
CA ILE A 573 -14.57 -21.24 -6.19
C ILE A 573 -13.57 -20.70 -7.22
N SER A 574 -13.98 -19.73 -8.00
CA SER A 574 -13.07 -19.02 -8.89
C SER A 574 -12.33 -17.99 -8.06
N THR A 575 -11.14 -18.32 -7.63
CA THR A 575 -10.14 -17.33 -7.25
C THR A 575 -9.92 -16.39 -8.43
N THR A 576 -10.32 -15.14 -8.26
CA THR A 576 -10.26 -14.08 -9.30
C THR A 576 -8.83 -13.75 -9.76
N ALA A 577 -7.82 -14.38 -9.15
CA ALA A 577 -6.40 -14.21 -9.53
C ALA A 577 -5.96 -15.03 -10.76
N THR A 578 -6.82 -15.93 -11.31
CA THR A 578 -6.45 -16.77 -12.47
C THR A 578 -7.30 -16.50 -13.71
N ARG A 579 -8.17 -15.50 -13.69
CA ARG A 579 -9.13 -15.28 -14.80
C ARG A 579 -8.62 -14.45 -15.98
N ASN A 580 -7.44 -13.86 -15.90
CA ASN A 580 -6.88 -13.11 -17.03
C ASN A 580 -6.02 -13.94 -18.01
N ILE A 581 -5.93 -15.28 -17.86
CA ILE A 581 -5.18 -16.14 -18.79
C ILE A 581 -6.06 -17.19 -19.50
N ALA A 582 -7.32 -17.34 -19.12
CA ALA A 582 -8.27 -18.21 -19.84
C ALA A 582 -9.30 -17.36 -20.61
N ALA A 583 -8.84 -16.51 -21.56
CA ALA A 583 -9.71 -16.00 -22.59
C ALA A 583 -10.30 -17.20 -23.35
N GLN A 584 -11.58 -17.44 -23.13
CA GLN A 584 -12.52 -18.28 -23.85
C GLN A 584 -11.93 -18.95 -25.12
N GLN A 585 -11.36 -20.14 -24.97
CA GLN A 585 -11.25 -21.05 -26.09
C GLN A 585 -12.68 -21.54 -26.37
N LYS A 586 -13.38 -20.89 -27.29
CA LYS A 586 -14.56 -21.47 -27.89
C LYS A 586 -14.12 -22.71 -28.67
N ASP A 587 -14.72 -23.85 -28.40
CA ASP A 587 -14.41 -25.07 -29.12
C ASP A 587 -14.65 -24.89 -30.62
N LEU A 588 -13.80 -25.54 -31.42
CA LEU A 588 -13.97 -25.55 -32.89
C LEU A 588 -15.27 -26.30 -33.23
N PRO A 589 -16.03 -25.84 -34.25
CA PRO A 589 -17.14 -26.62 -34.78
C PRO A 589 -16.65 -28.01 -35.21
N ALA A 590 -17.40 -29.07 -34.85
CA ALA A 590 -17.00 -30.45 -35.05
C ALA A 590 -16.79 -30.85 -36.51
N ASP A 591 -17.35 -30.12 -37.46
CA ASP A 591 -17.33 -30.42 -38.91
C ASP A 591 -16.31 -29.62 -39.72
N LEU A 592 -15.34 -28.96 -39.07
CA LEU A 592 -14.42 -28.07 -39.80
C LEU A 592 -13.13 -28.81 -40.23
N ASP A 593 -12.88 -28.85 -41.54
CA ASP A 593 -11.63 -29.38 -42.08
C ASP A 593 -10.45 -28.40 -41.83
N LEU A 594 -9.69 -28.69 -40.81
CA LEU A 594 -8.54 -27.88 -40.36
C LEU A 594 -7.36 -27.90 -41.36
N SER A 595 -7.40 -28.75 -42.40
CA SER A 595 -6.34 -28.82 -43.42
C SER A 595 -6.34 -27.61 -44.35
N GLN A 596 -7.47 -26.90 -44.46
CA GLN A 596 -7.65 -25.73 -45.31
C GLN A 596 -7.33 -24.39 -44.63
N VAL A 597 -7.12 -24.36 -43.29
CA VAL A 597 -6.83 -23.13 -42.53
C VAL A 597 -5.33 -22.86 -42.51
N ARG A 598 -4.91 -21.74 -43.10
CA ARG A 598 -3.48 -21.33 -43.11
C ARG A 598 -3.06 -20.78 -41.78
N ARG A 599 -1.79 -20.92 -41.47
CA ARG A 599 -1.18 -20.53 -40.16
C ARG A 599 -1.45 -19.10 -39.72
N ASN A 600 -1.61 -18.17 -40.66
CA ASN A 600 -1.84 -16.75 -40.40
C ASN A 600 -3.30 -16.30 -40.55
N ASP A 601 -4.23 -17.17 -40.92
CA ASP A 601 -5.66 -16.87 -41.04
C ASP A 601 -6.27 -16.70 -39.62
N LEU A 602 -7.38 -15.99 -39.53
CA LEU A 602 -8.14 -15.87 -38.29
C LEU A 602 -8.65 -17.24 -37.86
N CYS A 603 -8.58 -17.54 -36.57
CA CYS A 603 -8.99 -18.84 -36.06
C CYS A 603 -10.50 -19.03 -36.20
N PRO A 604 -10.96 -20.15 -36.79
CA PRO A 604 -12.39 -20.42 -37.02
C PRO A 604 -13.23 -20.50 -35.72
N CYS A 605 -12.61 -20.58 -34.55
CA CYS A 605 -13.32 -20.53 -33.27
C CYS A 605 -13.94 -19.16 -32.92
N GLY A 606 -13.75 -18.14 -33.78
CA GLY A 606 -14.29 -16.79 -33.56
C GLY A 606 -13.57 -15.97 -32.47
N SER A 607 -12.38 -16.38 -32.04
CA SER A 607 -11.58 -15.67 -31.02
C SER A 607 -10.87 -14.40 -31.52
N GLY A 608 -10.95 -14.07 -32.81
CA GLY A 608 -10.22 -12.95 -33.43
C GLY A 608 -8.69 -13.11 -33.51
N LYS A 609 -8.13 -14.20 -32.98
CA LYS A 609 -6.69 -14.50 -33.02
C LYS A 609 -6.32 -15.27 -34.27
N LYS A 610 -5.07 -15.10 -34.78
CA LYS A 610 -4.54 -15.92 -35.86
C LYS A 610 -4.48 -17.39 -35.45
N PHE A 611 -4.73 -18.32 -36.38
CA PHE A 611 -4.80 -19.77 -36.13
C PHE A 611 -3.57 -20.28 -35.39
N LYS A 612 -2.34 -19.86 -35.76
CA LYS A 612 -1.08 -20.19 -35.07
C LYS A 612 -1.00 -19.75 -33.62
N ASN A 613 -1.79 -18.75 -33.23
CA ASN A 613 -1.80 -18.20 -31.87
C ASN A 613 -3.00 -18.69 -31.05
N CYS A 614 -3.84 -19.57 -31.61
CA CYS A 614 -5.02 -20.15 -31.00
C CYS A 614 -4.97 -21.69 -31.10
N HIS A 615 -5.83 -22.30 -31.86
CA HIS A 615 -5.91 -23.77 -31.99
C HIS A 615 -4.77 -24.41 -32.81
N GLY A 616 -4.04 -23.62 -33.57
CA GLY A 616 -2.84 -24.06 -34.31
C GLY A 616 -1.53 -24.06 -33.52
N LYS A 617 -1.56 -23.81 -32.21
CA LYS A 617 -0.35 -23.81 -31.34
C LYS A 617 0.33 -25.19 -31.15
N ARG A 618 -0.38 -26.27 -31.45
CA ARG A 618 0.09 -27.66 -31.25
C ARG A 618 0.47 -28.41 -32.55
N ARG A 619 0.65 -27.69 -33.64
CA ARG A 619 1.18 -28.26 -34.89
C ARG A 619 2.47 -27.62 -35.33
#